data_808bde56dca1e46e312abc543e537267
#
_entry.id   808bde56dca1e46e312abc543e537267
#
_cell.length_a   1.000
_cell.length_b   1.000
_cell.length_c   1.000
_cell.angle_alpha   90.00
_cell.angle_beta   90.00
_cell.angle_gamma   90.00
#
_symmetry.space_group_name_H-M   'P 1'
#
loop_
_entity.id
_entity.type
_entity.pdbx_description
1 polymer ?
#
loop_
_entity_poly.entity_id
_entity_poly.type
_entity_poly.pdbx_seq_one_letter_code
_entity_poly.pdbx_strand_id
1 'polypeptide(L)'
;NVAAYGEVVAGAAKGCRDVVVVTLGTGVGGGIIIDGKIYSGFNSFGGELGHTVIVHDGEPCPCGRRGCLESYASATALIRQTRESMRNHTESRMWDICPDISQINGKTAFDAMRAGSKAGAEVVNKYINYLACGLTNFINIFQPEMLLIGGGISKEGETLLEPLRKI
;
A
#
# COMPACT_ATOMS: atom_id res chain seq x y z
N ASN A 1 7.58 3.13 -12.96
CA ASN A 1 7.26 3.61 -14.32
C ASN A 1 7.10 2.46 -15.33
N VAL A 2 8.04 1.48 -15.39
CA VAL A 2 7.97 0.36 -16.36
C VAL A 2 6.72 -0.51 -16.11
N ALA A 3 6.39 -0.81 -14.86
CA ALA A 3 5.17 -1.57 -14.52
C ALA A 3 3.91 -0.83 -14.98
N ALA A 4 3.82 0.49 -14.74
CA ALA A 4 2.68 1.30 -15.18
C ALA A 4 2.53 1.30 -16.71
N TYR A 5 3.62 1.40 -17.43
CA TYR A 5 3.58 1.34 -18.90
C TYR A 5 3.13 -0.04 -19.39
N GLY A 6 3.60 -1.11 -18.76
CA GLY A 6 3.16 -2.48 -19.07
C GLY A 6 1.64 -2.67 -18.91
N GLU A 7 1.05 -2.09 -17.86
CA GLU A 7 -0.40 -2.16 -17.63
C GLU A 7 -1.22 -1.41 -18.69
N VAL A 8 -0.71 -0.29 -19.21
CA VAL A 8 -1.39 0.45 -20.29
C VAL A 8 -1.25 -0.24 -21.64
N VAL A 9 -0.10 -0.85 -21.91
CA VAL A 9 0.15 -1.50 -23.21
C VAL A 9 -0.56 -2.86 -23.33
N ALA A 10 -0.49 -3.68 -22.28
CA ALA A 10 -0.92 -5.08 -22.34
C ALA A 10 -1.64 -5.59 -21.09
N GLY A 11 -1.85 -4.74 -20.07
CA GLY A 11 -2.44 -5.10 -18.80
C GLY A 11 -3.85 -4.58 -18.59
N ALA A 12 -4.23 -4.41 -17.33
CA ALA A 12 -5.57 -4.02 -16.90
C ALA A 12 -5.97 -2.60 -17.33
N ALA A 13 -5.00 -1.71 -17.58
CA ALA A 13 -5.24 -0.33 -18.05
C ALA A 13 -5.16 -0.16 -19.57
N LYS A 14 -5.26 -1.25 -20.33
CA LYS A 14 -5.22 -1.17 -21.79
C LYS A 14 -6.32 -0.26 -22.34
N GLY A 15 -5.92 0.76 -23.09
CA GLY A 15 -6.81 1.75 -23.68
C GLY A 15 -7.04 3.00 -22.84
N CYS A 16 -6.63 3.02 -21.55
CA CYS A 16 -6.64 4.22 -20.73
C CYS A 16 -5.46 5.14 -21.08
N ARG A 17 -5.67 6.45 -20.96
CA ARG A 17 -4.66 7.47 -21.23
C ARG A 17 -4.10 8.09 -19.96
N ASP A 18 -4.89 8.14 -18.89
CA ASP A 18 -4.53 8.74 -17.61
C ASP A 18 -4.63 7.68 -16.51
N VAL A 19 -3.48 7.17 -16.06
CA VAL A 19 -3.40 6.03 -15.17
C VAL A 19 -2.39 6.30 -14.05
N VAL A 20 -2.79 5.95 -12.83
CA VAL A 20 -1.88 5.89 -11.68
C VAL A 20 -1.73 4.44 -11.25
N VAL A 21 -0.51 3.97 -11.13
CA VAL A 21 -0.17 2.63 -10.63
C VAL A 21 0.59 2.76 -9.32
N VAL A 22 0.10 2.09 -8.29
CA VAL A 22 0.76 2.02 -6.98
C VAL A 22 1.16 0.57 -6.72
N THR A 23 2.43 0.32 -6.44
CA THR A 23 2.94 -1.02 -6.15
C THR A 23 3.27 -1.18 -4.68
N LEU A 24 2.63 -2.16 -4.02
CA LEU A 24 2.75 -2.46 -2.60
C LEU A 24 3.68 -3.66 -2.40
N GLY A 25 4.96 -3.37 -2.19
CA GLY A 25 6.01 -4.34 -1.93
C GLY A 25 6.80 -3.99 -0.67
N THR A 26 8.10 -4.27 -0.64
CA THR A 26 9.02 -3.84 0.45
C THR A 26 8.87 -2.35 0.74
N GLY A 27 8.72 -1.55 -0.31
CA GLY A 27 8.35 -0.14 -0.27
C GLY A 27 7.01 0.11 -0.97
N VAL A 28 6.70 1.38 -1.23
CA VAL A 28 5.57 1.82 -2.06
C VAL A 28 6.12 2.52 -3.30
N GLY A 29 6.01 1.84 -4.44
CA GLY A 29 6.39 2.43 -5.72
C GLY A 29 5.21 3.11 -6.42
N GLY A 30 5.52 4.01 -7.34
CA GLY A 30 4.55 4.71 -8.17
C GLY A 30 4.89 4.71 -9.65
N GLY A 31 3.85 4.82 -10.47
CA GLY A 31 3.97 5.10 -11.89
C GLY A 31 2.76 5.90 -12.35
N ILE A 32 3.01 6.95 -13.12
CA ILE A 32 1.98 7.88 -13.58
C ILE A 32 2.03 7.96 -15.09
N ILE A 33 0.90 7.75 -15.72
CA ILE A 33 0.69 7.95 -17.15
C ILE A 33 -0.28 9.12 -17.30
N ILE A 34 0.09 10.10 -18.09
CA ILE A 34 -0.74 11.27 -18.43
C ILE A 34 -0.76 11.39 -19.95
N ASP A 35 -1.95 11.45 -20.51
CA ASP A 35 -2.15 11.58 -21.96
C ASP A 35 -1.42 10.46 -22.76
N GLY A 36 -1.42 9.25 -22.21
CA GLY A 36 -0.76 8.07 -22.78
C GLY A 36 0.76 8.05 -22.66
N LYS A 37 1.36 8.97 -21.90
CA LYS A 37 2.81 9.11 -21.74
C LYS A 37 3.23 8.94 -20.28
N ILE A 38 4.38 8.31 -20.07
CA ILE A 38 4.98 8.22 -18.73
C ILE A 38 5.31 9.63 -18.23
N TYR A 39 4.77 9.99 -17.08
CA TYR A 39 5.19 11.18 -16.35
C TYR A 39 6.43 10.87 -15.52
N SER A 40 7.55 11.46 -15.89
CA SER A 40 8.84 11.29 -15.18
C SER A 40 9.31 12.56 -14.46
N GLY A 41 8.58 13.66 -14.57
CA GLY A 41 9.05 14.97 -14.10
C GLY A 41 10.16 15.53 -14.97
N PHE A 42 10.66 16.73 -14.65
CA PHE A 42 11.65 17.43 -15.48
C PHE A 42 13.04 16.78 -15.43
N ASN A 43 13.38 16.07 -14.36
CA ASN A 43 14.70 15.45 -14.12
C ASN A 43 14.62 13.93 -13.94
N SER A 44 13.52 13.30 -14.36
CA SER A 44 13.25 11.86 -14.29
C SER A 44 13.07 11.29 -12.86
N PHE A 45 12.90 12.13 -11.86
CA PHE A 45 12.60 11.73 -10.47
C PHE A 45 11.12 11.93 -10.08
N GLY A 46 10.23 12.16 -11.04
CA GLY A 46 8.79 12.25 -10.79
C GLY A 46 8.15 10.90 -10.51
N GLY A 47 6.99 10.91 -9.82
CA GLY A 47 6.22 9.70 -9.56
C GLY A 47 6.59 8.94 -8.28
N GLU A 48 7.36 9.56 -7.38
CA GLU A 48 7.74 9.00 -6.07
C GLU A 48 6.55 9.03 -5.08
N LEU A 49 5.47 8.33 -5.42
CA LEU A 49 4.19 8.37 -4.73
C LEU A 49 4.29 7.86 -3.28
N GLY A 50 5.15 6.88 -3.03
CA GLY A 50 5.40 6.34 -1.68
C GLY A 50 6.00 7.36 -0.71
N HIS A 51 6.62 8.41 -1.22
CA HIS A 51 7.24 9.46 -0.40
C HIS A 51 6.36 10.69 -0.18
N THR A 52 5.08 10.65 -0.58
CA THR A 52 4.10 11.65 -0.18
C THR A 52 3.79 11.53 1.31
N VAL A 53 3.79 12.67 2.03
CA VAL A 53 3.52 12.69 3.47
C VAL A 53 2.02 12.59 3.71
N ILE A 54 1.60 11.57 4.46
CA ILE A 54 0.19 11.36 4.88
C ILE A 54 -0.01 11.61 6.38
N VAL A 55 1.07 11.63 7.16
CA VAL A 55 1.04 11.93 8.59
C VAL A 55 2.15 12.92 8.92
N HIS A 56 1.76 14.14 9.30
CA HIS A 56 2.74 15.16 9.71
C HIS A 56 3.53 14.66 10.94
N ASP A 57 4.86 14.81 10.90
CA ASP A 57 5.79 14.32 11.93
C ASP A 57 5.63 12.84 12.34
N GLY A 58 5.06 12.02 11.45
CA GLY A 58 4.83 10.61 11.69
C GLY A 58 6.08 9.73 11.69
N GLU A 59 5.91 8.47 11.29
CA GLU A 59 7.00 7.49 11.25
C GLU A 59 8.18 7.94 10.39
N PRO A 60 9.42 7.63 10.79
CA PRO A 60 10.58 7.92 9.96
C PRO A 60 10.52 7.15 8.64
N CYS A 61 11.03 7.77 7.58
CA CYS A 61 11.13 7.17 6.26
C CYS A 61 12.60 7.10 5.82
N PRO A 62 13.01 6.03 5.10
CA PRO A 62 14.38 5.92 4.57
C PRO A 62 14.82 7.09 3.67
N CYS A 63 13.87 7.85 3.10
CA CYS A 63 14.17 9.06 2.31
C CYS A 63 14.65 10.25 3.16
N GLY A 64 14.77 10.11 4.47
CA GLY A 64 15.18 11.17 5.40
C GLY A 64 14.03 12.02 5.94
N ARG A 65 12.81 11.86 5.43
CA ARG A 65 11.61 12.56 5.90
C ARG A 65 10.83 11.73 6.91
N ARG A 66 9.73 12.29 7.40
CA ARG A 66 8.80 11.60 8.30
C ARG A 66 7.38 11.61 7.71
N GLY A 67 6.61 10.55 8.03
CA GLY A 67 5.19 10.50 7.70
C GLY A 67 4.86 10.09 6.27
N CYS A 68 5.83 9.59 5.49
CA CYS A 68 5.62 9.14 4.11
C CYS A 68 4.65 7.95 4.05
N LEU A 69 3.84 7.87 3.00
CA LEU A 69 2.92 6.77 2.73
C LEU A 69 3.61 5.40 2.84
N GLU A 70 4.82 5.26 2.32
CA GLU A 70 5.61 4.02 2.38
C GLU A 70 5.81 3.51 3.81
N SER A 71 6.02 4.41 4.77
CA SER A 71 6.21 4.05 6.18
C SER A 71 4.96 3.50 6.85
N TYR A 72 3.80 3.56 6.18
CA TYR A 72 2.51 3.07 6.69
C TYR A 72 1.86 2.00 5.82
N ALA A 73 2.04 2.07 4.49
CA ALA A 73 1.32 1.26 3.52
C ALA A 73 2.21 0.32 2.69
N SER A 74 3.50 0.18 3.01
CA SER A 74 4.35 -0.88 2.44
C SER A 74 4.13 -2.22 3.14
N ALA A 75 4.58 -3.32 2.52
CA ALA A 75 4.62 -4.63 3.17
C ALA A 75 5.53 -4.61 4.43
N THR A 76 6.65 -3.88 4.38
CA THR A 76 7.54 -3.69 5.53
C THR A 76 6.81 -2.98 6.68
N ALA A 77 6.02 -1.95 6.36
CA ALA A 77 5.22 -1.24 7.35
C ALA A 77 4.13 -2.13 7.95
N LEU A 78 3.45 -2.94 7.13
CA LEU A 78 2.45 -3.91 7.60
C LEU A 78 3.06 -4.96 8.53
N ILE A 79 4.22 -5.51 8.20
CA ILE A 79 4.96 -6.46 9.05
C ILE A 79 5.32 -5.80 10.39
N ARG A 80 5.81 -4.56 10.38
CA ARG A 80 6.13 -3.80 11.59
C ARG A 80 4.90 -3.60 12.47
N GLN A 81 3.78 -3.15 11.89
CA GLN A 81 2.51 -2.92 12.60
C GLN A 81 1.95 -4.23 13.17
N THR A 82 2.04 -5.33 12.42
CA THR A 82 1.64 -6.66 12.88
C THR A 82 2.47 -7.11 14.08
N ARG A 83 3.78 -6.96 14.00
CA ARG A 83 4.72 -7.31 15.08
C ARG A 83 4.46 -6.49 16.35
N GLU A 84 4.22 -5.20 16.21
CA GLU A 84 3.87 -4.31 17.32
C GLU A 84 2.55 -4.72 17.97
N SER A 85 1.52 -4.99 17.16
CA SER A 85 0.22 -5.46 17.65
C SER A 85 0.34 -6.80 18.39
N MET A 86 1.10 -7.76 17.87
CA MET A 86 1.31 -9.05 18.55
C MET A 86 2.01 -8.90 19.89
N ARG A 87 3.00 -8.03 20.01
CA ARG A 87 3.68 -7.74 21.28
C ARG A 87 2.74 -7.13 22.31
N ASN A 88 1.79 -6.30 21.87
CA ASN A 88 0.83 -5.64 22.76
C ASN A 88 -0.40 -6.51 23.09
N HIS A 89 -0.63 -7.59 22.34
CA HIS A 89 -1.78 -8.48 22.48
C HIS A 89 -1.31 -9.93 22.57
N THR A 90 -0.75 -10.31 23.72
CA THR A 90 -0.16 -11.64 23.95
C THR A 90 -1.19 -12.77 23.86
N GLU A 91 -2.48 -12.49 24.12
CA GLU A 91 -3.60 -13.46 24.03
C GLU A 91 -4.28 -13.45 22.64
N SER A 92 -3.72 -12.74 21.67
CA SER A 92 -4.32 -12.65 20.34
C SER A 92 -4.15 -13.94 19.54
N ARG A 93 -5.19 -14.34 18.80
CA ARG A 93 -5.13 -15.41 17.80
C ARG A 93 -4.08 -15.20 16.70
N MET A 94 -3.46 -14.02 16.61
CA MET A 94 -2.32 -13.82 15.72
C MET A 94 -1.16 -14.77 16.07
N TRP A 95 -1.01 -15.13 17.34
CA TRP A 95 0.00 -16.09 17.79
C TRP A 95 -0.29 -17.53 17.35
N ASP A 96 -1.57 -17.90 17.14
CA ASP A 96 -1.95 -19.18 16.55
C ASP A 96 -1.55 -19.26 15.07
N ILE A 97 -1.63 -18.11 14.36
CA ILE A 97 -1.28 -18.02 12.93
C ILE A 97 0.24 -17.93 12.73
N CYS A 98 0.92 -17.21 13.60
CA CYS A 98 2.37 -17.00 13.52
C CYS A 98 2.98 -17.05 14.94
N PRO A 99 3.33 -18.25 15.44
CA PRO A 99 3.89 -18.43 16.79
C PRO A 99 5.28 -17.79 16.95
N ASP A 100 6.03 -17.66 15.85
CA ASP A 100 7.36 -17.02 15.84
C ASP A 100 7.26 -15.63 15.22
N ILE A 101 7.47 -14.60 16.04
CA ILE A 101 7.41 -13.19 15.65
C ILE A 101 8.45 -12.83 14.56
N SER A 102 9.51 -13.64 14.39
CA SER A 102 10.50 -13.46 13.33
C SER A 102 9.99 -13.88 11.94
N GLN A 103 8.96 -14.73 11.89
CA GLN A 103 8.36 -15.26 10.67
C GLN A 103 7.16 -14.43 10.16
N ILE A 104 6.84 -13.33 10.84
CA ILE A 104 5.77 -12.42 10.41
C ILE A 104 6.05 -11.92 9.00
N ASN A 105 5.04 -12.01 8.13
CA ASN A 105 5.09 -11.57 6.75
C ASN A 105 3.84 -10.72 6.39
N GLY A 106 3.77 -10.26 5.14
CA GLY A 106 2.69 -9.38 4.68
C GLY A 106 1.28 -10.00 4.69
N LYS A 107 1.14 -11.32 4.90
CA LYS A 107 -0.15 -12.01 4.99
C LYS A 107 -0.61 -12.23 6.43
N THR A 108 0.31 -12.24 7.40
CA THR A 108 0.03 -12.66 8.79
C THR A 108 -1.19 -11.93 9.39
N ALA A 109 -1.28 -10.61 9.25
CA ALA A 109 -2.42 -9.85 9.78
C ALA A 109 -3.74 -10.18 9.06
N PHE A 110 -3.69 -10.34 7.73
CA PHE A 110 -4.86 -10.71 6.93
C PHE A 110 -5.34 -12.12 7.25
N ASP A 111 -4.44 -13.09 7.40
CA ASP A 111 -4.77 -14.46 7.79
C ASP A 111 -5.38 -14.49 9.20
N ALA A 112 -4.81 -13.75 10.13
CA ALA A 112 -5.33 -13.62 11.48
C ALA A 112 -6.73 -12.97 11.51
N MET A 113 -6.95 -11.92 10.71
CA MET A 113 -8.27 -11.31 10.56
C MET A 113 -9.29 -12.33 10.04
N ARG A 114 -8.94 -13.08 9.00
CA ARG A 114 -9.80 -14.15 8.45
C ARG A 114 -10.09 -15.25 9.48
N ALA A 115 -9.16 -15.52 10.39
CA ALA A 115 -9.35 -16.45 11.52
C ALA A 115 -10.12 -15.84 12.68
N GLY A 116 -10.63 -14.61 12.57
CA GLY A 116 -11.45 -13.94 13.59
C GLY A 116 -10.63 -13.23 14.69
N SER A 117 -9.35 -12.94 14.46
CA SER A 117 -8.55 -12.12 15.38
C SER A 117 -8.97 -10.66 15.32
N LYS A 118 -9.42 -10.10 16.43
CA LYS A 118 -9.72 -8.67 16.56
C LYS A 118 -8.48 -7.82 16.34
N ALA A 119 -7.36 -8.18 16.97
CA ALA A 119 -6.10 -7.46 16.81
C ALA A 119 -5.56 -7.53 15.36
N GLY A 120 -5.73 -8.67 14.67
CA GLY A 120 -5.42 -8.79 13.25
C GLY A 120 -6.27 -7.87 12.38
N ALA A 121 -7.59 -7.81 12.66
CA ALA A 121 -8.50 -6.91 11.98
C ALA A 121 -8.17 -5.43 12.20
N GLU A 122 -7.77 -5.04 13.41
CA GLU A 122 -7.34 -3.68 13.73
C GLU A 122 -6.10 -3.28 12.92
N VAL A 123 -5.11 -4.17 12.82
CA VAL A 123 -3.91 -3.93 12.00
C VAL A 123 -4.28 -3.73 10.53
N VAL A 124 -5.10 -4.63 9.97
CA VAL A 124 -5.54 -4.56 8.56
C VAL A 124 -6.33 -3.28 8.30
N ASN A 125 -7.30 -2.95 9.16
CA ASN A 125 -8.10 -1.73 9.02
C ASN A 125 -7.24 -0.46 9.07
N LYS A 126 -6.29 -0.40 10.00
CA LYS A 126 -5.35 0.72 10.11
C LYS A 126 -4.49 0.86 8.86
N TYR A 127 -3.97 -0.27 8.34
CA TYR A 127 -3.21 -0.31 7.10
C TYR A 127 -4.03 0.19 5.90
N ILE A 128 -5.27 -0.28 5.75
CA ILE A 128 -6.19 0.12 4.68
C ILE A 128 -6.48 1.63 4.76
N ASN A 129 -6.72 2.18 5.94
CA ASN A 129 -6.97 3.61 6.12
C ASN A 129 -5.77 4.48 5.70
N TYR A 130 -4.56 4.07 6.04
CA TYR A 130 -3.36 4.78 5.58
C TYR A 130 -3.19 4.69 4.07
N LEU A 131 -3.42 3.51 3.49
CA LEU A 131 -3.36 3.33 2.04
C LEU A 131 -4.42 4.20 1.35
N ALA A 132 -5.66 4.17 1.83
CA ALA A 132 -6.76 4.98 1.30
C ALA A 132 -6.44 6.48 1.32
N CYS A 133 -5.84 6.97 2.40
CA CYS A 133 -5.39 8.38 2.49
C CYS A 133 -4.45 8.74 1.33
N GLY A 134 -3.45 7.91 1.05
CA GLY A 134 -2.53 8.13 -0.07
C GLY A 134 -3.23 8.05 -1.42
N LEU A 135 -4.05 7.02 -1.63
CA LEU A 135 -4.75 6.82 -2.91
C LEU A 135 -5.73 7.96 -3.20
N THR A 136 -6.47 8.44 -2.19
CA THR A 136 -7.38 9.59 -2.33
C THR A 136 -6.62 10.86 -2.72
N ASN A 137 -5.43 11.09 -2.15
CA ASN A 137 -4.60 12.21 -2.57
C ASN A 137 -4.20 12.10 -4.05
N PHE A 138 -3.83 10.90 -4.52
CA PHE A 138 -3.46 10.69 -5.92
C PHE A 138 -4.66 10.88 -6.86
N ILE A 139 -5.84 10.38 -6.47
CA ILE A 139 -7.08 10.60 -7.23
C ILE A 139 -7.37 12.10 -7.34
N ASN A 140 -7.29 12.84 -6.23
CA ASN A 140 -7.58 14.28 -6.22
C ASN A 140 -6.56 15.12 -7.02
N ILE A 141 -5.29 14.67 -7.09
CA ILE A 141 -4.23 15.40 -7.80
C ILE A 141 -4.26 15.09 -9.30
N PHE A 142 -4.43 13.82 -9.68
CA PHE A 142 -4.24 13.37 -11.05
C PHE A 142 -5.55 13.09 -11.80
N GLN A 143 -6.67 12.88 -11.09
CA GLN A 143 -7.96 12.50 -11.68
C GLN A 143 -7.84 11.38 -12.73
N PRO A 144 -7.16 10.26 -12.43
CA PRO A 144 -6.89 9.24 -13.42
C PRO A 144 -8.18 8.53 -13.87
N GLU A 145 -8.23 8.07 -15.12
CA GLU A 145 -9.27 7.15 -15.60
C GLU A 145 -9.22 5.82 -14.83
N MET A 146 -8.02 5.40 -14.43
CA MET A 146 -7.81 4.18 -13.67
C MET A 146 -6.67 4.31 -12.66
N LEU A 147 -6.93 3.85 -11.42
CA LEU A 147 -5.90 3.66 -10.40
C LEU A 147 -5.73 2.16 -10.18
N LEU A 148 -4.51 1.67 -10.37
CA LEU A 148 -4.15 0.26 -10.21
C LEU A 148 -3.30 0.04 -8.97
N ILE A 149 -3.58 -1.04 -8.25
CA ILE A 149 -2.80 -1.50 -7.11
C ILE A 149 -2.13 -2.82 -7.48
N GLY A 150 -0.80 -2.83 -7.49
CA GLY A 150 0.03 -4.00 -7.75
C GLY A 150 0.90 -4.39 -6.56
N GLY A 151 1.79 -5.36 -6.79
CA GLY A 151 2.74 -5.84 -5.78
C GLY A 151 2.20 -6.98 -4.92
N GLY A 152 2.99 -7.38 -3.91
CA GLY A 152 2.69 -8.58 -3.11
C GLY A 152 1.38 -8.50 -2.33
N ILE A 153 1.07 -7.32 -1.78
CA ILE A 153 -0.13 -7.09 -0.96
C ILE A 153 -1.41 -7.05 -1.81
N SER A 154 -1.34 -6.71 -3.09
CA SER A 154 -2.52 -6.72 -3.97
C SER A 154 -3.14 -8.11 -4.13
N LYS A 155 -2.39 -9.17 -3.82
CA LYS A 155 -2.87 -10.57 -3.81
C LYS A 155 -3.97 -10.84 -2.76
N GLU A 156 -4.17 -9.94 -1.81
CA GLU A 156 -5.28 -10.01 -0.85
C GLU A 156 -6.65 -9.76 -1.51
N GLY A 157 -6.66 -9.29 -2.76
CA GLY A 157 -7.84 -9.18 -3.61
C GLY A 157 -8.94 -8.31 -2.99
N GLU A 158 -10.17 -8.80 -2.98
CA GLU A 158 -11.31 -8.05 -2.47
C GLU A 158 -11.22 -7.76 -0.96
N THR A 159 -10.47 -8.54 -0.18
CA THR A 159 -10.22 -8.24 1.23
C THR A 159 -9.53 -6.86 1.39
N LEU A 160 -8.71 -6.47 0.41
CA LEU A 160 -8.07 -5.16 0.35
C LEU A 160 -8.92 -4.13 -0.41
N LEU A 161 -9.46 -4.52 -1.57
CA LEU A 161 -10.07 -3.58 -2.52
C LEU A 161 -11.47 -3.13 -2.10
N GLU A 162 -12.30 -4.03 -1.54
CA GLU A 162 -13.67 -3.71 -1.16
C GLU A 162 -13.74 -2.60 -0.10
N PRO A 163 -12.98 -2.66 1.02
CA PRO A 163 -12.97 -1.55 1.98
C PRO A 163 -12.34 -0.27 1.41
N LEU A 164 -11.33 -0.36 0.54
CA LEU A 164 -10.74 0.83 -0.11
C LEU A 164 -11.75 1.59 -0.99
N ARG A 165 -12.66 0.87 -1.68
CA ARG A 165 -13.69 1.51 -2.52
C ARG A 165 -14.79 2.22 -1.71
N LYS A 166 -14.87 1.96 -0.39
CA LYS A 166 -15.90 2.53 0.50
C LYS A 166 -15.42 3.80 1.22
N ILE A 167 -14.13 4.08 1.18
CA ILE A 167 -13.49 5.26 1.76
C ILE A 167 -13.38 6.35 0.69
#